data_3a9dae101d84f39f49fa16db3b9f0e2d
#
_entry.id   3a9dae101d84f39f49fa16db3b9f0e2d
#
_cell.length_a   1.000
_cell.length_b   1.000
_cell.length_c   1.000
_cell.angle_alpha   90.00
_cell.angle_beta   90.00
_cell.angle_gamma   90.00
#
_symmetry.space_group_name_H-M   'P 1'
#
loop_
_entity.id
_entity.type
_entity.pdbx_description
1 polymer ?
#
loop_
_entity_poly.entity_id
_entity_poly.type
_entity_poly.pdbx_seq_one_letter_code
_entity_poly.pdbx_strand_id
1 'polypeptide(L)'
;LPAEKLGVRTKKIVGMVADEIRNLGVQEEAETLAQRILENADLNIKSVDKGTDTLFFMSIAQAKALAKLAVEDPETTKEKPSKDVKKKVQNVLKQFPGIDIALFGRMVADAPSLNTDACAQVAHSISTHKVSNEYDYFTAVDDLLEEDTAGAGHIGTVEFNSSTLYRYATVAVHELHKQLGDDTVIAVNQFVRAFVYSMPTGKQNTFANRTLPDAVLVTIRKDQPINLVGAFEKPVPASDEGYVASSAKRLVAHALSIYKSFAPEPELSLVVGELLSELGRVLPLEDLLKALATEIQERLEGSGSGQ
;
A
#
# COMPACT_ATOMS: atom_id res chain seq x y z
N LEU A 1 -0.08 12.66 -0.64
CA LEU A 1 0.89 12.68 0.47
C LEU A 1 2.17 13.40 0.03
N PRO A 2 2.81 14.20 0.90
CA PRO A 2 4.14 14.73 0.65
C PRO A 2 5.17 13.59 0.53
N ALA A 3 6.16 13.76 -0.36
CA ALA A 3 7.19 12.74 -0.59
C ALA A 3 8.01 12.40 0.68
N GLU A 4 8.18 13.37 1.57
CA GLU A 4 8.87 13.20 2.85
C GLU A 4 8.17 12.24 3.83
N LYS A 5 6.88 11.99 3.67
CA LYS A 5 6.12 11.01 4.46
C LYS A 5 6.14 9.59 3.87
N LEU A 6 6.81 9.41 2.75
CA LEU A 6 6.93 8.14 2.06
C LEU A 6 8.36 7.59 2.13
N GLY A 7 8.48 6.30 1.90
CA GLY A 7 9.76 5.62 1.76
C GLY A 7 10.28 5.63 0.33
N VAL A 8 11.59 5.48 0.20
CA VAL A 8 12.28 5.32 -1.07
C VAL A 8 12.89 3.93 -1.14
N ARG A 9 12.59 3.18 -2.19
CA ARG A 9 13.22 1.87 -2.46
C ARG A 9 14.45 2.05 -3.33
N THR A 10 15.63 1.90 -2.73
CA THR A 10 16.88 2.12 -3.45
C THR A 10 18.00 1.26 -2.87
N LYS A 11 19.03 1.01 -3.67
CA LYS A 11 20.32 0.51 -3.19
C LYS A 11 21.20 1.64 -2.66
N LYS A 12 20.95 2.88 -3.07
CA LYS A 12 21.78 4.06 -2.79
C LYS A 12 21.43 4.73 -1.45
N ILE A 13 21.16 3.96 -0.42
CA ILE A 13 20.81 4.51 0.90
C ILE A 13 21.96 5.25 1.57
N VAL A 14 23.23 4.94 1.22
CA VAL A 14 24.40 5.69 1.71
C VAL A 14 24.28 7.14 1.27
N GLY A 15 23.98 7.40 -0.01
CA GLY A 15 23.78 8.76 -0.51
C GLY A 15 22.66 9.50 0.21
N MET A 16 21.51 8.83 0.46
CA MET A 16 20.41 9.44 1.21
C MET A 16 20.81 9.92 2.60
N VAL A 17 21.58 9.11 3.34
CA VAL A 17 22.06 9.48 4.68
C VAL A 17 23.17 10.52 4.59
N ALA A 18 24.09 10.41 3.62
CA ALA A 18 25.17 11.37 3.40
C ALA A 18 24.66 12.77 3.06
N ASP A 19 23.62 12.87 2.24
CA ASP A 19 22.98 14.15 1.91
C ASP A 19 22.41 14.83 3.16
N GLU A 20 21.78 14.06 4.05
CA GLU A 20 21.27 14.59 5.31
C GLU A 20 22.41 14.96 6.29
N ILE A 21 23.54 14.24 6.28
CA ILE A 21 24.76 14.63 7.04
C ILE A 21 25.33 15.95 6.51
N ARG A 22 25.37 16.13 5.18
CA ARG A 22 25.78 17.41 4.55
C ARG A 22 24.87 18.56 4.94
N ASN A 23 23.55 18.32 5.00
CA ASN A 23 22.58 19.30 5.47
C ASN A 23 22.80 19.73 6.94
N LEU A 24 23.45 18.87 7.76
CA LEU A 24 23.86 19.18 9.12
C LEU A 24 25.23 19.89 9.22
N GLY A 25 25.86 20.20 8.09
CA GLY A 25 27.11 20.98 8.02
C GLY A 25 28.40 20.14 7.90
N VAL A 26 28.33 18.82 7.86
CA VAL A 26 29.52 17.95 7.68
C VAL A 26 29.65 17.58 6.20
N GLN A 27 30.68 18.12 5.51
CA GLN A 27 30.83 17.95 4.06
C GLN A 27 31.76 16.79 3.67
N GLU A 28 33.03 16.83 4.13
CA GLU A 28 34.09 15.95 3.62
C GLU A 28 33.91 14.48 4.05
N GLU A 29 33.40 14.21 5.26
CA GLU A 29 33.28 12.87 5.84
C GLU A 29 31.86 12.28 5.70
N ALA A 30 30.93 13.00 5.07
CA ALA A 30 29.50 12.62 5.04
C ALA A 30 29.24 11.19 4.53
N GLU A 31 29.89 10.79 3.46
CA GLU A 31 29.74 9.46 2.88
C GLU A 31 30.33 8.36 3.76
N THR A 32 31.50 8.62 4.35
CA THR A 32 32.15 7.68 5.26
C THR A 32 31.31 7.45 6.53
N LEU A 33 30.79 8.52 7.12
CA LEU A 33 29.91 8.45 8.29
C LEU A 33 28.60 7.73 7.95
N ALA A 34 28.00 8.04 6.80
CA ALA A 34 26.78 7.39 6.31
C ALA A 34 26.99 5.89 6.08
N GLN A 35 28.09 5.49 5.45
CA GLN A 35 28.41 4.08 5.25
C GLN A 35 28.56 3.36 6.59
N ARG A 36 29.35 3.91 7.51
CA ARG A 36 29.63 3.28 8.80
C ARG A 36 28.41 3.13 9.68
N ILE A 37 27.53 4.14 9.76
CA ILE A 37 26.33 4.02 10.57
C ILE A 37 25.36 2.97 10.00
N LEU A 38 25.28 2.84 8.67
CA LEU A 38 24.47 1.82 8.02
C LEU A 38 25.03 0.40 8.19
N GLU A 39 26.37 0.23 8.13
CA GLU A 39 27.04 -1.03 8.45
C GLU A 39 26.81 -1.42 9.92
N ASN A 40 26.81 -0.44 10.82
CA ASN A 40 26.53 -0.63 12.24
C ASN A 40 25.05 -0.96 12.54
N ALA A 41 24.17 -0.73 11.58
CA ALA A 41 22.79 -1.24 11.59
C ALA A 41 22.69 -2.70 11.09
N ASP A 42 23.82 -3.37 10.81
CA ASP A 42 23.93 -4.70 10.21
C ASP A 42 23.44 -4.76 8.74
N LEU A 43 23.51 -3.63 8.01
CA LEU A 43 23.23 -3.60 6.59
C LEU A 43 24.52 -3.89 5.79
N ASN A 44 24.42 -4.75 4.79
CA ASN A 44 25.55 -5.10 3.95
C ASN A 44 25.76 -4.03 2.84
N ILE A 45 26.75 -3.15 3.05
CA ILE A 45 27.10 -2.08 2.11
C ILE A 45 28.31 -2.53 1.26
N LYS A 46 28.15 -2.60 -0.05
CA LYS A 46 29.24 -2.96 -0.97
C LYS A 46 30.26 -1.84 -1.15
N SER A 47 29.78 -0.65 -1.36
CA SER A 47 30.54 0.60 -1.48
C SER A 47 29.58 1.78 -1.46
N VAL A 48 30.10 2.98 -1.32
CA VAL A 48 29.30 4.22 -1.38
C VAL A 48 28.52 4.30 -2.70
N ASP A 49 29.16 4.02 -3.83
CA ASP A 49 28.55 4.11 -5.16
C ASP A 49 27.56 3.00 -5.44
N LYS A 50 27.85 1.77 -5.03
CA LYS A 50 27.02 0.58 -5.30
C LYS A 50 25.90 0.41 -4.28
N GLY A 51 26.07 0.92 -3.07
CA GLY A 51 25.11 0.82 -1.97
C GLY A 51 24.95 -0.59 -1.46
N THR A 52 23.73 -0.97 -1.12
CA THR A 52 23.35 -2.30 -0.62
C THR A 52 23.25 -3.37 -1.72
N ASP A 53 23.38 -4.63 -1.35
CA ASP A 53 23.18 -5.77 -2.27
C ASP A 53 21.74 -5.81 -2.81
N THR A 54 20.78 -5.68 -1.92
CA THR A 54 19.35 -5.70 -2.22
C THR A 54 18.76 -4.29 -2.10
N LEU A 55 17.59 -4.07 -2.67
CA LEU A 55 16.86 -2.82 -2.46
C LEU A 55 16.49 -2.70 -0.98
N PHE A 56 16.78 -1.56 -0.40
CA PHE A 56 16.33 -1.20 0.94
C PHE A 56 15.24 -0.14 0.86
N PHE A 57 14.23 -0.25 1.71
CA PHE A 57 13.11 0.66 1.75
C PHE A 57 13.25 1.55 2.99
N MET A 58 13.60 2.81 2.80
CA MET A 58 13.91 3.77 3.86
C MET A 58 13.14 5.07 3.69
N SER A 59 12.57 5.61 4.75
CA SER A 59 11.96 6.94 4.72
C SER A 59 13.03 8.05 4.83
N ILE A 60 12.68 9.25 4.36
CA ILE A 60 13.53 10.44 4.53
C ILE A 60 13.70 10.75 6.02
N ALA A 61 12.67 10.55 6.84
CA ALA A 61 12.74 10.75 8.28
C ALA A 61 13.74 9.80 8.94
N GLN A 62 13.81 8.53 8.52
CA GLN A 62 14.83 7.58 8.97
C GLN A 62 16.23 8.01 8.56
N ALA A 63 16.41 8.48 7.32
CA ALA A 63 17.70 9.00 6.87
C ALA A 63 18.17 10.20 7.71
N LYS A 64 17.29 11.16 7.98
CA LYS A 64 17.54 12.31 8.85
C LYS A 64 17.91 11.90 10.28
N ALA A 65 17.16 10.95 10.85
CA ALA A 65 17.43 10.46 12.20
C ALA A 65 18.79 9.75 12.32
N LEU A 66 19.17 8.95 11.31
CA LEU A 66 20.49 8.34 11.23
C LEU A 66 21.59 9.39 11.06
N ALA A 67 21.42 10.37 10.17
CA ALA A 67 22.36 11.45 9.95
C ALA A 67 22.62 12.25 11.24
N LYS A 68 21.55 12.60 11.94
CA LYS A 68 21.63 13.27 13.24
C LYS A 68 22.40 12.43 14.24
N LEU A 69 22.08 11.15 14.35
CA LEU A 69 22.76 10.23 15.27
C LEU A 69 24.25 10.09 14.93
N ALA A 70 24.62 10.02 13.63
CA ALA A 70 26.00 9.91 13.18
C ALA A 70 26.85 11.14 13.54
N VAL A 71 26.25 12.33 13.50
CA VAL A 71 26.91 13.60 13.81
C VAL A 71 27.01 13.84 15.33
N GLU A 72 25.94 13.54 16.08
CA GLU A 72 25.87 13.81 17.52
C GLU A 72 26.59 12.76 18.38
N ASP A 73 26.70 11.52 17.91
CA ASP A 73 27.32 10.41 18.65
C ASP A 73 28.35 9.67 17.82
N PRO A 74 29.64 10.09 17.87
CA PRO A 74 30.73 9.46 17.12
C PRO A 74 30.94 7.97 17.39
N GLU A 75 30.43 7.44 18.53
CA GLU A 75 30.52 6.01 18.83
C GLU A 75 29.73 5.18 17.80
N THR A 76 28.67 5.77 17.22
CA THR A 76 27.77 5.10 16.24
C THR A 76 28.40 4.89 14.86
N THR A 77 29.50 5.56 14.58
CA THR A 77 30.24 5.49 13.31
C THR A 77 31.60 4.82 13.43
N LYS A 78 31.94 4.23 14.61
CA LYS A 78 33.18 3.46 14.80
C LYS A 78 33.18 2.17 14.00
N GLU A 79 34.34 1.70 13.57
CA GLU A 79 34.51 0.43 12.84
C GLU A 79 34.09 -0.80 13.66
N LYS A 80 34.28 -0.74 14.97
CA LYS A 80 33.94 -1.83 15.89
C LYS A 80 33.07 -1.29 17.04
N PRO A 81 31.78 -1.03 16.78
CA PRO A 81 30.88 -0.53 17.79
C PRO A 81 30.53 -1.64 18.81
N SER A 82 30.16 -1.24 20.03
CA SER A 82 29.60 -2.16 21.00
C SER A 82 28.24 -2.69 20.56
N LYS A 83 27.77 -3.80 21.16
CA LYS A 83 26.41 -4.34 20.89
C LYS A 83 25.32 -3.32 21.20
N ASP A 84 25.51 -2.51 22.23
CA ASP A 84 24.52 -1.49 22.64
C ASP A 84 24.43 -0.36 21.60
N VAL A 85 25.56 0.04 21.04
CA VAL A 85 25.62 1.02 19.94
C VAL A 85 24.91 0.49 18.69
N LYS A 86 25.17 -0.76 18.29
CA LYS A 86 24.47 -1.38 17.17
C LYS A 86 22.96 -1.40 17.40
N LYS A 87 22.51 -1.81 18.60
CA LYS A 87 21.10 -1.81 18.96
C LYS A 87 20.49 -0.40 18.93
N LYS A 88 21.24 0.62 19.36
CA LYS A 88 20.82 2.02 19.29
C LYS A 88 20.57 2.46 17.81
N VAL A 89 21.49 2.16 16.91
CA VAL A 89 21.35 2.46 15.48
C VAL A 89 20.18 1.72 14.85
N GLN A 90 20.02 0.43 15.13
CA GLN A 90 18.88 -0.36 14.65
C GLN A 90 17.53 0.17 15.15
N ASN A 91 17.48 0.64 16.41
CA ASN A 91 16.26 1.23 16.96
C ASN A 91 15.85 2.51 16.23
N VAL A 92 16.80 3.33 15.78
CA VAL A 92 16.52 4.52 14.98
C VAL A 92 15.91 4.14 13.63
N LEU A 93 16.37 3.07 12.99
CA LEU A 93 15.79 2.54 11.74
C LEU A 93 14.39 1.92 11.92
N LYS A 94 14.00 1.58 13.14
CA LYS A 94 12.64 1.11 13.45
C LYS A 94 11.67 2.26 13.72
N GLN A 95 12.20 3.41 14.08
CA GLN A 95 11.41 4.62 14.31
C GLN A 95 11.15 5.35 12.98
N PHE A 96 10.11 6.15 12.94
CA PHE A 96 9.77 7.03 11.83
C PHE A 96 9.66 6.33 10.46
N PRO A 97 8.97 5.19 10.33
CA PRO A 97 8.74 4.59 9.03
C PRO A 97 7.95 5.56 8.16
N GLY A 98 8.13 5.47 6.85
CA GLY A 98 7.22 6.13 5.92
C GLY A 98 5.82 5.50 6.02
N ILE A 99 4.79 6.23 5.65
CA ILE A 99 3.40 5.75 5.67
C ILE A 99 3.24 4.46 4.87
N ASP A 100 3.89 4.38 3.72
CA ASP A 100 3.89 3.17 2.87
C ASP A 100 4.68 2.00 3.49
N ILE A 101 5.75 2.28 4.25
CA ILE A 101 6.47 1.24 5.01
C ILE A 101 5.58 0.69 6.13
N ALA A 102 4.89 1.55 6.88
CA ALA A 102 4.00 1.13 7.94
C ALA A 102 2.78 0.36 7.40
N LEU A 103 2.22 0.78 6.26
CA LEU A 103 1.08 0.09 5.64
C LEU A 103 1.47 -1.26 5.03
N PHE A 104 2.56 -1.33 4.26
CA PHE A 104 2.88 -2.50 3.43
C PHE A 104 4.06 -3.34 3.94
N GLY A 105 4.70 -2.88 5.00
CA GLY A 105 5.83 -3.58 5.61
C GLY A 105 7.16 -3.39 4.86
N ARG A 106 8.20 -3.86 5.51
CA ARG A 106 9.55 -3.94 4.96
C ARG A 106 10.20 -5.24 5.38
N MET A 107 10.70 -6.01 4.42
CA MET A 107 11.53 -7.17 4.67
C MET A 107 13.00 -6.84 4.35
N VAL A 108 13.89 -7.16 5.28
CA VAL A 108 15.35 -7.00 5.14
C VAL A 108 15.98 -8.36 5.37
N ALA A 109 16.37 -9.04 4.28
CA ALA A 109 16.86 -10.42 4.33
C ALA A 109 18.15 -10.54 5.16
N ASP A 110 19.07 -9.59 5.01
CA ASP A 110 20.39 -9.60 5.66
C ASP A 110 20.32 -9.15 7.13
N ALA A 111 19.28 -8.41 7.52
CA ALA A 111 19.06 -7.89 8.86
C ALA A 111 17.60 -8.04 9.30
N PRO A 112 17.12 -9.25 9.65
CA PRO A 112 15.74 -9.50 10.02
C PRO A 112 15.22 -8.66 11.19
N SER A 113 16.13 -8.19 12.05
CA SER A 113 15.79 -7.26 13.15
C SER A 113 15.24 -5.91 12.66
N LEU A 114 15.44 -5.55 11.39
CA LEU A 114 14.94 -4.33 10.75
C LEU A 114 13.65 -4.54 9.96
N ASN A 115 13.07 -5.74 9.99
CA ASN A 115 11.76 -5.98 9.40
C ASN A 115 10.70 -5.10 10.06
N THR A 116 9.74 -4.68 9.25
CA THR A 116 8.55 -3.94 9.70
C THR A 116 7.32 -4.70 9.24
N ASP A 117 6.46 -5.07 10.17
CA ASP A 117 5.22 -5.77 9.85
C ASP A 117 4.23 -4.82 9.19
N ALA A 118 3.53 -5.33 8.16
CA ALA A 118 2.52 -4.58 7.45
C ALA A 118 1.26 -4.41 8.30
N CYS A 119 0.75 -3.18 8.35
CA CYS A 119 -0.55 -2.90 8.99
C CYS A 119 -1.73 -3.07 8.03
N ALA A 120 -1.49 -3.14 6.73
CA ALA A 120 -2.52 -3.33 5.71
C ALA A 120 -2.40 -4.69 5.04
N GLN A 121 -3.56 -5.26 4.69
CA GLN A 121 -3.66 -6.45 3.86
C GLN A 121 -4.57 -6.14 2.68
N VAL A 122 -4.16 -6.52 1.47
CA VAL A 122 -4.93 -6.34 0.24
C VAL A 122 -5.11 -7.72 -0.40
N ALA A 123 -6.36 -8.14 -0.53
CA ALA A 123 -6.68 -9.41 -1.16
C ALA A 123 -6.58 -9.31 -2.69
N HIS A 124 -6.41 -10.46 -3.33
CA HIS A 124 -6.58 -10.53 -4.78
C HIS A 124 -7.98 -10.07 -5.17
N SER A 125 -8.07 -9.28 -6.22
CA SER A 125 -9.33 -8.95 -6.88
C SER A 125 -9.88 -10.21 -7.57
N ILE A 126 -11.15 -10.49 -7.40
CA ILE A 126 -11.82 -11.63 -8.03
C ILE A 126 -13.00 -11.18 -8.87
N SER A 127 -13.32 -11.92 -9.93
CA SER A 127 -14.56 -11.73 -10.65
C SER A 127 -15.74 -12.27 -9.83
N THR A 128 -16.86 -11.52 -9.79
CA THR A 128 -18.09 -11.95 -9.14
C THR A 128 -18.89 -12.96 -9.97
N HIS A 129 -18.58 -13.09 -11.25
CA HIS A 129 -19.25 -13.96 -12.21
C HIS A 129 -18.24 -14.78 -13.03
N LYS A 130 -18.74 -15.74 -13.79
CA LYS A 130 -17.90 -16.51 -14.73
C LYS A 130 -17.34 -15.58 -15.80
N VAL A 131 -16.05 -15.65 -16.05
CA VAL A 131 -15.34 -14.89 -17.07
C VAL A 131 -14.85 -15.83 -18.15
N SER A 132 -14.95 -15.38 -19.41
CA SER A 132 -14.34 -16.03 -20.57
C SER A 132 -13.34 -15.06 -21.20
N ASN A 133 -12.16 -15.53 -21.47
CA ASN A 133 -11.18 -14.72 -22.20
C ASN A 133 -11.66 -14.51 -23.62
N GLU A 134 -11.53 -13.30 -24.11
CA GLU A 134 -11.75 -12.92 -25.49
C GLU A 134 -10.38 -12.63 -26.15
N TYR A 135 -10.31 -12.81 -27.45
CA TYR A 135 -9.09 -12.68 -28.20
C TYR A 135 -9.29 -11.59 -29.24
N ASP A 136 -8.45 -10.57 -29.16
CA ASP A 136 -8.40 -9.51 -30.16
C ASP A 136 -7.19 -9.72 -31.07
N TYR A 137 -7.44 -9.77 -32.34
CA TYR A 137 -6.46 -9.99 -33.39
C TYR A 137 -5.96 -8.65 -33.90
N PHE A 138 -4.66 -8.47 -33.97
CA PHE A 138 -4.05 -7.26 -34.52
C PHE A 138 -3.00 -7.58 -35.57
N THR A 139 -2.84 -6.66 -36.51
CA THR A 139 -1.85 -6.73 -37.58
C THR A 139 -1.25 -5.35 -37.79
N ALA A 140 -0.05 -5.29 -38.34
CA ALA A 140 0.60 -4.08 -38.80
C ALA A 140 0.68 -4.09 -40.35
N VAL A 141 0.32 -2.97 -40.97
CA VAL A 141 0.45 -2.76 -42.40
C VAL A 141 1.64 -1.86 -42.63
N ASP A 142 2.45 -2.18 -43.64
CA ASP A 142 3.52 -1.30 -44.13
C ASP A 142 2.96 -0.39 -45.21
N ASP A 143 2.86 0.90 -44.93
CA ASP A 143 2.28 1.90 -45.84
C ASP A 143 3.11 2.14 -47.10
N LEU A 144 4.35 1.66 -47.15
CA LEU A 144 5.25 1.84 -48.28
C LEU A 144 5.49 0.55 -49.08
N LEU A 145 4.85 -0.55 -48.68
CA LEU A 145 4.95 -1.80 -49.41
C LEU A 145 4.10 -1.74 -50.68
N GLU A 146 4.67 -2.22 -51.82
CA GLU A 146 3.92 -2.30 -53.10
C GLU A 146 2.74 -3.29 -52.94
N GLU A 147 1.58 -2.95 -53.54
CA GLU A 147 0.28 -3.64 -53.37
C GLU A 147 0.30 -5.16 -53.65
N ASP A 148 1.29 -5.67 -54.36
CA ASP A 148 1.39 -7.11 -54.69
C ASP A 148 2.06 -7.98 -53.58
N THR A 149 2.56 -7.35 -52.52
CA THR A 149 3.19 -8.07 -51.37
C THR A 149 2.35 -7.89 -50.11
N ALA A 150 1.12 -8.38 -50.12
CA ALA A 150 0.19 -8.30 -48.98
C ALA A 150 0.62 -9.19 -47.81
N GLY A 151 1.82 -8.94 -47.28
CA GLY A 151 2.32 -9.54 -46.04
C GLY A 151 2.08 -8.61 -44.87
N ALA A 152 1.28 -9.01 -43.92
CA ALA A 152 1.25 -8.31 -42.63
C ALA A 152 2.64 -8.31 -42.01
N GLY A 153 3.21 -7.14 -41.76
CA GLY A 153 4.55 -7.05 -41.15
C GLY A 153 4.62 -7.65 -39.77
N HIS A 154 3.48 -7.75 -39.08
CA HIS A 154 3.34 -8.40 -37.81
C HIS A 154 1.89 -8.83 -37.58
N ILE A 155 1.70 -10.03 -37.05
CA ILE A 155 0.39 -10.57 -36.65
C ILE A 155 0.49 -11.04 -35.20
N GLY A 156 -0.48 -10.67 -34.37
CA GLY A 156 -0.55 -11.14 -33.00
C GLY A 156 -1.97 -11.16 -32.46
N THR A 157 -2.12 -11.75 -31.28
CA THR A 157 -3.38 -11.79 -30.53
C THR A 157 -3.18 -11.20 -29.15
N VAL A 158 -4.13 -10.41 -28.69
CA VAL A 158 -4.21 -9.91 -27.32
C VAL A 158 -5.39 -10.58 -26.64
N GLU A 159 -5.14 -11.14 -25.47
CA GLU A 159 -6.20 -11.69 -24.62
C GLU A 159 -6.74 -10.60 -23.72
N PHE A 160 -8.06 -10.52 -23.59
CA PHE A 160 -8.70 -9.63 -22.64
C PHE A 160 -9.98 -10.25 -22.06
N ASN A 161 -10.42 -9.73 -20.93
CA ASN A 161 -11.72 -10.04 -20.36
C ASN A 161 -12.33 -8.80 -19.73
N SER A 162 -13.65 -8.79 -19.65
CA SER A 162 -14.42 -7.79 -18.92
C SER A 162 -15.14 -8.48 -17.76
N SER A 163 -14.96 -7.97 -16.54
CA SER A 163 -15.56 -8.57 -15.36
C SER A 163 -15.93 -7.55 -14.29
N THR A 164 -17.03 -7.81 -13.60
CA THR A 164 -17.35 -7.13 -12.34
C THR A 164 -16.46 -7.70 -11.25
N LEU A 165 -15.71 -6.84 -10.58
CA LEU A 165 -14.68 -7.25 -9.62
C LEU A 165 -15.11 -6.95 -8.19
N TYR A 166 -14.89 -7.91 -7.30
CA TYR A 166 -14.87 -7.72 -5.87
C TYR A 166 -13.43 -7.48 -5.40
N ARG A 167 -13.23 -6.40 -4.62
CA ARG A 167 -11.95 -6.07 -4.02
C ARG A 167 -12.11 -5.92 -2.50
N TYR A 168 -11.10 -6.36 -1.77
CA TYR A 168 -11.09 -6.27 -0.32
C TYR A 168 -9.72 -5.85 0.20
N ALA A 169 -9.72 -5.00 1.22
CA ALA A 169 -8.53 -4.67 1.98
C ALA A 169 -8.88 -4.40 3.44
N THR A 170 -7.90 -4.53 4.33
CA THR A 170 -8.04 -4.20 5.74
C THR A 170 -6.80 -3.48 6.25
N VAL A 171 -6.98 -2.65 7.30
CA VAL A 171 -5.90 -1.93 7.99
C VAL A 171 -6.06 -2.12 9.49
N ALA A 172 -5.02 -2.62 10.15
CA ALA A 172 -4.92 -2.69 11.60
C ALA A 172 -4.55 -1.30 12.16
N VAL A 173 -5.56 -0.46 12.39
CA VAL A 173 -5.37 0.95 12.77
C VAL A 173 -4.59 1.09 14.09
N HIS A 174 -4.82 0.21 15.05
CA HIS A 174 -4.11 0.21 16.34
C HIS A 174 -2.61 -0.11 16.19
N GLU A 175 -2.22 -1.01 15.28
CA GLU A 175 -0.82 -1.28 14.98
C GLU A 175 -0.19 -0.13 14.15
N LEU A 176 -0.96 0.42 13.22
CA LEU A 176 -0.54 1.58 12.44
C LEU A 176 -0.27 2.79 13.34
N HIS A 177 -1.10 3.00 14.37
CA HIS A 177 -0.92 4.10 15.33
C HIS A 177 0.36 3.95 16.17
N LYS A 178 0.73 2.74 16.54
CA LYS A 178 2.02 2.48 17.23
C LYS A 178 3.22 2.87 16.38
N GLN A 179 3.11 2.78 15.04
CA GLN A 179 4.20 3.09 14.11
C GLN A 179 4.21 4.56 13.67
N LEU A 180 3.04 5.18 13.47
CA LEU A 180 2.89 6.50 12.85
C LEU A 180 2.40 7.61 13.79
N GLY A 181 1.89 7.27 14.98
CA GLY A 181 1.32 8.27 15.89
C GLY A 181 0.24 9.12 15.20
N ASP A 182 0.41 10.44 15.23
CA ASP A 182 -0.53 11.42 14.67
C ASP A 182 -0.77 11.29 13.16
N ASP A 183 0.16 10.68 12.43
CA ASP A 183 0.02 10.45 10.99
C ASP A 183 -0.94 9.30 10.64
N THR A 184 -1.48 8.59 11.63
CA THR A 184 -2.38 7.43 11.41
C THR A 184 -3.64 7.82 10.64
N VAL A 185 -4.29 8.91 11.02
CA VAL A 185 -5.55 9.35 10.38
C VAL A 185 -5.34 9.65 8.90
N ILE A 186 -4.28 10.41 8.58
CA ILE A 186 -3.96 10.73 7.19
C ILE A 186 -3.57 9.47 6.40
N ALA A 187 -2.84 8.54 7.03
CA ALA A 187 -2.43 7.29 6.40
C ALA A 187 -3.64 6.42 6.01
N VAL A 188 -4.61 6.23 6.92
CA VAL A 188 -5.82 5.46 6.62
C VAL A 188 -6.67 6.13 5.54
N ASN A 189 -6.87 7.45 5.63
CA ASN A 189 -7.62 8.18 4.62
C ASN A 189 -7.00 8.08 3.23
N GLN A 190 -5.69 8.23 3.15
CA GLN A 190 -4.98 8.11 1.87
C GLN A 190 -4.97 6.68 1.36
N PHE A 191 -4.93 5.68 2.26
CA PHE A 191 -5.07 4.28 1.88
C PHE A 191 -6.43 4.00 1.24
N VAL A 192 -7.54 4.43 1.88
CA VAL A 192 -8.88 4.26 1.31
C VAL A 192 -9.02 4.98 -0.02
N ARG A 193 -8.57 6.23 -0.12
CA ARG A 193 -8.57 6.99 -1.37
C ARG A 193 -7.78 6.27 -2.48
N ALA A 194 -6.57 5.82 -2.16
CA ALA A 194 -5.74 5.09 -3.12
C ALA A 194 -6.39 3.76 -3.52
N PHE A 195 -6.99 3.02 -2.58
CA PHE A 195 -7.68 1.77 -2.86
C PHE A 195 -8.85 1.95 -3.84
N VAL A 196 -9.59 3.07 -3.72
CA VAL A 196 -10.69 3.42 -4.65
C VAL A 196 -10.16 3.80 -6.04
N TYR A 197 -9.14 4.65 -6.12
CA TYR A 197 -8.71 5.25 -7.38
C TYR A 197 -7.59 4.49 -8.10
N SER A 198 -6.87 3.59 -7.42
CA SER A 198 -5.75 2.88 -8.03
C SER A 198 -6.24 1.75 -8.94
N MET A 199 -6.26 2.01 -10.23
CA MET A 199 -6.40 0.98 -11.25
C MET A 199 -5.03 0.62 -11.82
N PRO A 200 -4.77 -0.66 -12.13
CA PRO A 200 -3.56 -1.03 -12.86
C PRO A 200 -3.42 -0.26 -14.16
N THR A 201 -2.20 0.20 -14.44
CA THR A 201 -1.91 0.96 -15.67
C THR A 201 -1.53 0.08 -16.86
N GLY A 202 -1.41 -1.22 -16.63
CA GLY A 202 -1.17 -2.19 -17.71
C GLY A 202 -2.28 -2.14 -18.76
N LYS A 203 -1.91 -2.06 -20.03
CA LYS A 203 -2.84 -1.99 -21.16
C LYS A 203 -3.81 -0.79 -21.17
N GLN A 204 -3.58 0.23 -20.31
CA GLN A 204 -4.50 1.39 -20.24
C GLN A 204 -4.62 2.17 -21.57
N ASN A 205 -3.57 2.21 -22.38
CA ASN A 205 -3.61 2.87 -23.67
C ASN A 205 -4.37 2.06 -24.73
N THR A 206 -4.42 0.74 -24.58
CA THR A 206 -5.13 -0.17 -25.48
C THR A 206 -6.62 -0.24 -25.14
N PHE A 207 -6.95 -0.39 -23.85
CA PHE A 207 -8.31 -0.67 -23.41
C PHE A 207 -9.01 0.50 -22.72
N ALA A 208 -8.31 1.59 -22.43
CA ALA A 208 -8.85 2.76 -21.70
C ALA A 208 -9.63 2.39 -20.42
N ASN A 209 -9.14 1.39 -19.68
CA ASN A 209 -9.79 0.70 -18.56
C ASN A 209 -9.81 1.50 -17.26
N ARG A 210 -10.12 2.80 -17.32
CA ARG A 210 -10.20 3.69 -16.15
C ARG A 210 -11.63 3.77 -15.63
N THR A 211 -12.03 2.75 -14.86
CA THR A 211 -13.33 2.72 -14.21
C THR A 211 -13.21 3.08 -12.73
N LEU A 212 -14.28 3.62 -12.15
CA LEU A 212 -14.46 3.79 -10.72
C LEU A 212 -15.32 2.65 -10.17
N PRO A 213 -15.24 2.34 -8.85
CA PRO A 213 -16.14 1.38 -8.25
C PRO A 213 -17.60 1.83 -8.33
N ASP A 214 -18.51 0.90 -8.54
CA ASP A 214 -19.96 1.14 -8.48
C ASP A 214 -20.44 1.34 -7.04
N ALA A 215 -19.75 0.71 -6.07
CA ALA A 215 -20.02 0.90 -4.66
C ALA A 215 -18.76 0.61 -3.82
N VAL A 216 -18.67 1.27 -2.66
CA VAL A 216 -17.62 1.07 -1.66
C VAL A 216 -18.26 0.92 -0.29
N LEU A 217 -17.83 -0.07 0.47
CA LEU A 217 -18.17 -0.24 1.89
C LEU A 217 -16.91 -0.08 2.74
N VAL A 218 -16.94 0.83 3.69
CA VAL A 218 -15.90 0.99 4.71
C VAL A 218 -16.49 0.68 6.07
N THR A 219 -15.88 -0.25 6.81
CA THR A 219 -16.34 -0.63 8.14
C THR A 219 -15.23 -0.46 9.18
N ILE A 220 -15.60 -0.04 10.40
CA ILE A 220 -14.74 -0.10 11.59
C ILE A 220 -15.25 -1.20 12.50
N ARG A 221 -14.34 -2.08 12.91
CA ARG A 221 -14.59 -3.21 13.80
C ARG A 221 -13.56 -3.26 14.91
N LYS A 222 -13.98 -3.73 16.11
CA LYS A 222 -13.07 -3.99 17.24
C LYS A 222 -12.63 -5.45 17.34
N ASP A 223 -13.39 -6.35 16.74
CA ASP A 223 -13.12 -7.79 16.79
C ASP A 223 -12.07 -8.22 15.77
N GLN A 224 -12.50 -8.53 14.56
CA GLN A 224 -11.62 -8.96 13.47
C GLN A 224 -12.13 -8.43 12.12
N PRO A 225 -11.24 -8.24 11.14
CA PRO A 225 -11.65 -7.90 9.79
C PRO A 225 -12.40 -9.09 9.16
N ILE A 226 -13.44 -8.79 8.36
CA ILE A 226 -14.26 -9.80 7.70
C ILE A 226 -14.22 -9.59 6.19
N ASN A 227 -13.67 -10.57 5.49
CA ASN A 227 -13.70 -10.61 4.03
C ASN A 227 -15.00 -11.29 3.56
N LEU A 228 -15.82 -10.54 2.84
CA LEU A 228 -17.12 -11.01 2.34
C LEU A 228 -17.00 -11.77 1.00
N VAL A 229 -15.82 -12.22 0.62
CA VAL A 229 -15.56 -12.94 -0.65
C VAL A 229 -16.40 -14.19 -0.82
N GLY A 230 -16.84 -14.82 0.28
CA GLY A 230 -17.75 -15.97 0.26
C GLY A 230 -19.11 -15.72 -0.42
N ALA A 231 -19.51 -14.44 -0.58
CA ALA A 231 -20.67 -14.08 -1.38
C ALA A 231 -20.57 -14.56 -2.84
N PHE A 232 -19.35 -14.75 -3.33
CA PHE A 232 -19.03 -15.07 -4.73
C PHE A 232 -18.45 -16.46 -4.94
N GLU A 233 -18.54 -17.36 -3.95
CA GLU A 233 -18.17 -18.78 -4.11
C GLU A 233 -18.89 -19.40 -5.32
N LYS A 234 -20.18 -19.06 -5.51
CA LYS A 234 -20.90 -19.39 -6.73
C LYS A 234 -20.93 -18.17 -7.65
N PRO A 235 -20.55 -18.29 -8.92
CA PRO A 235 -20.64 -17.18 -9.86
C PRO A 235 -22.04 -16.58 -9.93
N VAL A 236 -22.11 -15.25 -10.03
CA VAL A 236 -23.37 -14.54 -10.29
C VAL A 236 -23.83 -14.88 -11.70
N PRO A 237 -25.07 -15.37 -11.91
CA PRO A 237 -25.58 -15.63 -13.25
C PRO A 237 -25.85 -14.35 -14.02
N ALA A 238 -25.80 -14.42 -15.34
CA ALA A 238 -26.23 -13.33 -16.21
C ALA A 238 -27.71 -13.05 -16.00
N SER A 239 -28.09 -11.78 -15.99
CA SER A 239 -29.48 -11.33 -15.87
C SER A 239 -29.68 -10.02 -16.62
N ASP A 240 -30.90 -9.62 -16.87
CA ASP A 240 -31.28 -8.36 -17.52
C ASP A 240 -30.85 -7.14 -16.67
N GLU A 241 -30.66 -7.30 -15.34
CA GLU A 241 -30.15 -6.26 -14.44
C GLU A 241 -28.62 -6.08 -14.52
N GLY A 242 -27.91 -6.95 -15.24
CA GLY A 242 -26.46 -6.99 -15.30
C GLY A 242 -25.81 -7.63 -14.06
N TYR A 243 -24.49 -7.70 -14.07
CA TYR A 243 -23.73 -8.34 -13.00
C TYR A 243 -23.53 -7.46 -11.76
N VAL A 244 -23.45 -6.13 -11.91
CA VAL A 244 -23.15 -5.20 -10.81
C VAL A 244 -24.26 -5.22 -9.76
N ALA A 245 -25.51 -4.98 -10.18
CA ALA A 245 -26.66 -4.96 -9.26
C ALA A 245 -26.86 -6.32 -8.58
N SER A 246 -26.77 -7.41 -9.34
CA SER A 246 -26.91 -8.77 -8.80
C SER A 246 -25.78 -9.13 -7.84
N SER A 247 -24.55 -8.68 -8.10
CA SER A 247 -23.40 -8.84 -7.20
C SER A 247 -23.60 -8.08 -5.89
N ALA A 248 -24.05 -6.83 -5.97
CA ALA A 248 -24.32 -6.01 -4.78
C ALA A 248 -25.39 -6.63 -3.90
N LYS A 249 -26.53 -7.06 -4.47
CA LYS A 249 -27.60 -7.78 -3.74
C LYS A 249 -27.07 -9.02 -3.01
N ARG A 250 -26.21 -9.80 -3.67
CA ARG A 250 -25.61 -11.00 -3.08
C ARG A 250 -24.63 -10.66 -1.96
N LEU A 251 -23.82 -9.61 -2.13
CA LEU A 251 -22.89 -9.14 -1.12
C LEU A 251 -23.62 -8.67 0.15
N VAL A 252 -24.70 -7.89 -0.01
CA VAL A 252 -25.56 -7.44 1.10
C VAL A 252 -26.15 -8.62 1.84
N ALA A 253 -26.79 -9.55 1.14
CA ALA A 253 -27.40 -10.74 1.77
C ALA A 253 -26.36 -11.58 2.54
N HIS A 254 -25.16 -11.75 1.98
CA HIS A 254 -24.07 -12.47 2.64
C HIS A 254 -23.57 -11.74 3.89
N ALA A 255 -23.36 -10.42 3.81
CA ALA A 255 -22.92 -9.60 4.95
C ALA A 255 -23.92 -9.69 6.12
N LEU A 256 -25.21 -9.50 5.84
CA LEU A 256 -26.26 -9.59 6.86
C LEU A 256 -26.35 -11.00 7.49
N SER A 257 -26.14 -12.05 6.69
CA SER A 257 -26.09 -13.43 7.20
C SER A 257 -24.90 -13.65 8.14
N ILE A 258 -23.72 -13.13 7.80
CA ILE A 258 -22.53 -13.19 8.65
C ILE A 258 -22.75 -12.43 9.97
N TYR A 259 -23.30 -11.21 9.90
CA TYR A 259 -23.54 -10.38 11.08
C TYR A 259 -24.59 -10.97 12.00
N LYS A 260 -25.56 -11.70 11.45
CA LYS A 260 -26.58 -12.40 12.25
C LYS A 260 -26.06 -13.66 12.96
N SER A 261 -25.07 -14.35 12.37
CA SER A 261 -24.73 -15.72 12.77
C SER A 261 -23.34 -15.89 13.38
N PHE A 262 -22.36 -15.10 12.94
CA PHE A 262 -20.95 -15.35 13.27
C PHE A 262 -20.22 -14.16 13.89
N ALA A 263 -20.64 -12.94 13.62
CA ALA A 263 -19.97 -11.75 14.09
C ALA A 263 -20.98 -10.61 14.33
N PRO A 264 -20.76 -9.73 15.31
CA PRO A 264 -21.59 -8.56 15.50
C PRO A 264 -21.52 -7.64 14.27
N GLU A 265 -22.49 -6.75 14.14
CA GLU A 265 -22.42 -5.66 13.15
C GLU A 265 -21.18 -4.79 13.40
N PRO A 266 -20.61 -4.19 12.36
CA PRO A 266 -19.54 -3.20 12.52
C PRO A 266 -19.99 -2.04 13.41
N GLU A 267 -19.07 -1.46 14.17
CA GLU A 267 -19.38 -0.26 14.97
C GLU A 267 -19.63 0.98 14.10
N LEU A 268 -19.05 1.01 12.92
CA LEU A 268 -19.30 2.01 11.89
C LEU A 268 -19.36 1.34 10.54
N SER A 269 -20.34 1.74 9.74
CA SER A 269 -20.45 1.36 8.33
C SER A 269 -20.76 2.59 7.48
N LEU A 270 -19.86 2.91 6.56
CA LEU A 270 -19.98 4.00 5.61
C LEU A 270 -19.98 3.46 4.18
N VAL A 271 -20.84 3.98 3.33
CA VAL A 271 -21.05 3.48 1.98
C VAL A 271 -20.94 4.60 0.96
N VAL A 272 -20.33 4.31 -0.17
CA VAL A 272 -20.43 5.13 -1.40
C VAL A 272 -21.25 4.34 -2.41
N GLY A 273 -22.26 4.98 -3.00
CA GLY A 273 -23.18 4.35 -3.96
C GLY A 273 -24.39 3.65 -3.29
N GLU A 274 -25.55 3.77 -3.91
CA GLU A 274 -26.83 3.27 -3.36
C GLU A 274 -26.92 1.73 -3.30
N LEU A 275 -26.11 1.02 -4.07
CA LEU A 275 -26.18 -0.44 -4.18
C LEU A 275 -25.91 -1.19 -2.86
N LEU A 276 -25.25 -0.55 -1.91
CA LEU A 276 -24.92 -1.11 -0.60
C LEU A 276 -25.58 -0.33 0.57
N SER A 277 -26.62 0.47 0.30
CA SER A 277 -27.28 1.35 1.28
C SER A 277 -27.83 0.60 2.51
N GLU A 278 -28.19 -0.68 2.37
CA GLU A 278 -28.63 -1.51 3.50
C GLU A 278 -27.53 -1.83 4.51
N LEU A 279 -26.26 -1.66 4.14
CA LEU A 279 -25.11 -2.00 5.01
C LEU A 279 -24.57 -0.81 5.79
N GLY A 280 -24.98 0.43 5.50
CA GLY A 280 -24.46 1.58 6.20
C GLY A 280 -24.92 2.94 5.66
N ARG A 281 -24.38 4.00 6.24
CA ARG A 281 -24.72 5.37 5.87
C ARG A 281 -24.10 5.74 4.51
N VAL A 282 -24.95 6.10 3.56
CA VAL A 282 -24.55 6.51 2.21
C VAL A 282 -24.01 7.93 2.22
N LEU A 283 -22.84 8.13 1.66
CA LEU A 283 -22.13 9.42 1.55
C LEU A 283 -21.37 9.50 0.22
N PRO A 284 -21.18 10.71 -0.33
CA PRO A 284 -20.13 10.93 -1.34
C PRO A 284 -18.75 10.56 -0.78
N LEU A 285 -17.82 10.12 -1.63
CA LEU A 285 -16.50 9.64 -1.18
C LEU A 285 -15.74 10.64 -0.30
N GLU A 286 -15.76 11.92 -0.66
CA GLU A 286 -15.05 12.95 0.11
C GLU A 286 -15.65 13.13 1.53
N ASP A 287 -16.96 13.04 1.66
CA ASP A 287 -17.62 13.13 2.95
C ASP A 287 -17.47 11.84 3.77
N LEU A 288 -17.42 10.68 3.11
CA LEU A 288 -17.05 9.41 3.74
C LEU A 288 -15.64 9.52 4.34
N LEU A 289 -14.66 10.01 3.58
CA LEU A 289 -13.28 10.17 4.06
C LEU A 289 -13.17 11.13 5.24
N LYS A 290 -13.94 12.23 5.24
CA LYS A 290 -14.00 13.15 6.39
C LYS A 290 -14.62 12.47 7.63
N ALA A 291 -15.75 11.78 7.45
CA ALA A 291 -16.39 11.05 8.54
C ALA A 291 -15.48 9.95 9.12
N LEU A 292 -14.78 9.22 8.25
CA LEU A 292 -13.81 8.21 8.67
C LEU A 292 -12.65 8.81 9.45
N ALA A 293 -12.13 9.98 9.02
CA ALA A 293 -11.05 10.69 9.73
C ALA A 293 -11.46 11.09 11.14
N THR A 294 -12.63 11.71 11.27
CA THR A 294 -13.19 12.13 12.57
C THR A 294 -13.35 10.93 13.50
N GLU A 295 -13.95 9.86 13.01
CA GLU A 295 -14.20 8.66 13.81
C GLU A 295 -12.91 7.98 14.28
N ILE A 296 -11.88 7.91 13.43
CA ILE A 296 -10.58 7.35 13.81
C ILE A 296 -9.91 8.24 14.85
N GLN A 297 -9.93 9.56 14.66
CA GLN A 297 -9.34 10.53 15.61
C GLN A 297 -9.96 10.39 16.99
N GLU A 298 -11.28 10.39 17.08
CA GLU A 298 -12.03 10.26 18.35
C GLU A 298 -11.70 8.96 19.08
N ARG A 299 -11.57 7.84 18.34
CA ARG A 299 -11.24 6.55 18.93
C ARG A 299 -9.80 6.47 19.43
N LEU A 300 -8.86 7.08 18.73
CA LEU A 300 -7.46 7.14 19.17
C LEU A 300 -7.31 7.99 20.43
N GLU A 301 -7.99 9.14 20.50
CA GLU A 301 -7.99 10.03 21.69
C GLU A 301 -8.68 9.35 22.89
N GLY A 302 -9.82 8.69 22.68
CA GLY A 302 -10.54 7.96 23.71
C GLY A 302 -9.78 6.75 24.28
N SER A 303 -8.89 6.17 23.51
CA SER A 303 -8.03 5.06 23.95
C SER A 303 -6.85 5.52 24.81
N GLY A 304 -6.44 6.80 24.72
CA GLY A 304 -5.35 7.40 25.49
C GLY A 304 -5.72 7.82 26.92
N SER A 305 -7.02 7.92 27.21
CA SER A 305 -7.52 8.39 28.54
C SER A 305 -7.79 7.26 29.54
N GLY A 306 -7.48 6.01 29.20
CA GLY A 306 -7.77 4.81 30.00
C GLY A 306 -6.54 4.02 30.49
N GLN A 307 -5.34 4.62 30.51
CA GLN A 307 -4.13 4.00 31.12
C GLN A 307 -3.69 4.73 32.38
#